data_f4ca73985484c46b0a3022060da8bf4c
#
_entry.id   f4ca73985484c46b0a3022060da8bf4c
#
_cell.length_a   1.000
_cell.length_b   1.000
_cell.length_c   1.000
_cell.angle_alpha   90.00
_cell.angle_beta   90.00
_cell.angle_gamma   90.00
#
_symmetry.space_group_name_H-M   'P 1'
#
loop_
_entity.id
_entity.type
_entity.pdbx_description
1 polymer ?
#
loop_
_entity_poly.entity_id
_entity_poly.type
_entity_poly.pdbx_seq_one_letter_code
_entity_poly.pdbx_strand_id
1 'polypeptide(L)'
;MIKLYKLTAVLTSLLLVCASLSGCAGKRGTQENKKETLYLFNSKGENAEQFKKMCDDFTAETGIPTSPFTVGSGQDAIEPLRTQMNSKNPPAIFSMQGLKELPEWKESGRALDLTTVTDPEFKAIVDSIPDSMKLSSDGKASYGIPYNVEGYGYMVDSQMLADLFGSTDAEQLRKDLKACSYDEFTAFCTAVDEYIANPTAATVTVSGHTYTFQPEKAGRASHLTGVFAFAGAEKWTYGDHLINIAINAVFPDARSAENASKDEINKLRTPFVAYAQGLDFVSKHVGGLKGHASRSADLINQASFGYDQSVQMYADGNALFLQQGNWAAANIGKVDADVVKRSTFIPIKLPFTKNMIQIDKTAEEINSSIPVYVPNYYAINAKASEAAQQEAIEFLKWMQKPENIQKYIIESFEAVPFHVNSGMTINNSLSLSIMEYMEENRTLSAPYHGAPNTWSSEVVGKELMEKYLTKAEWTEADYEAIADFAIEKWKQMKNNG
;
A
#
# COMPACT_ATOMS: atom_id res chain seq x y z
N MET A 1 -61.03 -16.82 14.31
CA MET A 1 -61.11 -17.49 15.60
C MET A 1 -59.77 -17.24 16.31
N ILE A 2 -59.57 -16.18 17.03
CA ILE A 2 -59.81 -15.83 18.43
C ILE A 2 -59.35 -16.91 19.43
N LYS A 3 -58.28 -16.58 20.16
CA LYS A 3 -58.03 -16.67 21.62
C LYS A 3 -56.54 -16.43 21.88
N LEU A 4 -56.05 -15.35 22.31
CA LEU A 4 -56.05 -14.59 23.58
C LEU A 4 -55.99 -15.47 24.84
N TYR A 5 -54.84 -15.51 25.53
CA TYR A 5 -54.73 -15.63 26.97
C TYR A 5 -53.62 -14.75 27.53
N LYS A 6 -54.07 -13.98 28.48
CA LYS A 6 -53.53 -12.99 29.41
C LYS A 6 -52.54 -13.61 30.41
N LEU A 7 -51.48 -12.87 30.71
CA LEU A 7 -51.22 -12.16 31.97
C LEU A 7 -51.35 -12.95 33.31
N THR A 8 -50.24 -13.11 34.03
CA THR A 8 -50.26 -12.84 35.49
C THR A 8 -48.85 -12.48 36.00
N ALA A 9 -48.74 -11.30 36.58
CA ALA A 9 -47.65 -10.81 37.41
C ALA A 9 -47.86 -11.28 38.85
N VAL A 10 -46.82 -11.57 39.61
CA VAL A 10 -46.81 -11.48 41.07
C VAL A 10 -45.49 -10.88 41.51
N LEU A 11 -45.63 -9.69 42.10
CA LEU A 11 -44.71 -9.04 43.05
C LEU A 11 -44.66 -9.84 44.33
N THR A 12 -43.48 -9.97 44.95
CA THR A 12 -43.38 -9.95 46.40
C THR A 12 -42.09 -9.24 46.82
N SER A 13 -42.30 -8.21 47.56
CA SER A 13 -41.40 -7.27 48.22
C SER A 13 -41.07 -7.71 49.64
N LEU A 14 -39.99 -7.17 50.13
CA LEU A 14 -39.73 -6.59 51.45
C LEU A 14 -38.75 -7.30 52.38
N LEU A 15 -37.67 -6.56 52.67
CA LEU A 15 -37.03 -6.19 53.92
C LEU A 15 -36.55 -7.28 54.89
N LEU A 16 -35.26 -7.20 55.18
CA LEU A 16 -34.82 -7.02 56.58
C LEU A 16 -33.44 -6.34 56.67
N VAL A 17 -33.43 -5.20 57.29
CA VAL A 17 -32.28 -4.47 57.85
C VAL A 17 -31.87 -5.13 59.14
N CYS A 18 -30.60 -5.32 59.42
CA CYS A 18 -29.99 -5.03 60.71
C CYS A 18 -28.48 -5.01 60.67
N ALA A 19 -27.94 -3.97 61.16
CA ALA A 19 -26.56 -3.63 61.35
C ALA A 19 -25.84 -4.52 62.40
N SER A 20 -24.53 -4.69 62.13
CA SER A 20 -23.54 -4.85 63.19
C SER A 20 -22.20 -4.23 62.75
N LEU A 21 -21.91 -3.11 63.39
CA LEU A 21 -20.59 -2.50 63.43
C LEU A 21 -19.65 -3.38 64.23
N SER A 22 -18.53 -3.73 63.70
CA SER A 22 -17.31 -4.01 64.47
C SER A 22 -16.07 -3.97 63.59
N GLY A 23 -15.21 -3.00 63.76
CA GLY A 23 -13.80 -3.17 63.98
C GLY A 23 -12.89 -3.21 62.77
N CYS A 24 -12.35 -2.07 62.44
CA CYS A 24 -10.98 -1.77 61.99
C CYS A 24 -10.02 -2.94 61.74
N ALA A 25 -9.57 -3.10 60.51
CA ALA A 25 -8.15 -3.23 60.19
C ALA A 25 -7.97 -2.84 58.70
N GLY A 26 -7.33 -1.71 58.47
CA GLY A 26 -7.01 -1.24 57.14
C GLY A 26 -6.05 -2.18 56.46
N LYS A 27 -6.51 -2.96 55.50
CA LYS A 27 -5.69 -3.37 54.38
C LYS A 27 -5.87 -2.30 53.31
N ARG A 28 -4.85 -1.45 53.13
CA ARG A 28 -4.64 -0.75 51.88
C ARG A 28 -4.58 -1.80 50.80
N GLY A 29 -5.69 -2.11 50.18
CA GLY A 29 -5.71 -2.77 48.92
C GLY A 29 -4.97 -1.84 47.96
N THR A 30 -3.85 -2.27 47.44
CA THR A 30 -3.31 -1.76 46.21
C THR A 30 -4.46 -1.74 45.22
N GLN A 31 -4.93 -0.55 44.83
CA GLN A 31 -5.74 -0.41 43.61
C GLN A 31 -4.84 -0.96 42.52
N GLU A 32 -5.10 -2.18 42.08
CA GLU A 32 -4.63 -2.61 40.75
C GLU A 32 -5.19 -1.56 39.80
N ASN A 33 -4.30 -0.73 39.23
CA ASN A 33 -4.64 0.17 38.16
C ASN A 33 -5.21 -0.69 37.04
N LYS A 34 -6.55 -0.70 36.94
CA LYS A 34 -7.23 -1.42 35.86
C LYS A 34 -6.78 -0.76 34.57
N LYS A 35 -5.96 -1.48 33.77
CA LYS A 35 -5.47 -1.02 32.50
C LYS A 35 -6.66 -0.69 31.59
N GLU A 36 -6.59 0.42 30.87
CA GLU A 36 -7.61 0.79 29.89
C GLU A 36 -7.50 -0.17 28.68
N THR A 37 -8.59 -0.28 27.92
CA THR A 37 -8.52 -1.03 26.66
C THR A 37 -7.89 -0.16 25.59
N LEU A 38 -6.73 -0.56 25.13
CA LEU A 38 -6.01 0.13 24.05
C LEU A 38 -6.76 -0.07 22.73
N TYR A 39 -7.38 1.00 22.22
CA TYR A 39 -8.06 0.98 20.94
C TYR A 39 -7.08 1.37 19.82
N LEU A 40 -6.96 0.49 18.80
CA LEU A 40 -6.03 0.65 17.67
C LEU A 40 -6.80 0.70 16.35
N PHE A 41 -6.47 1.65 15.51
CA PHE A 41 -6.94 1.70 14.13
C PHE A 41 -5.83 1.27 13.17
N ASN A 42 -6.10 0.26 12.35
CA ASN A 42 -5.19 -0.26 11.34
C ASN A 42 -5.76 -0.05 9.93
N SER A 43 -4.97 0.56 9.05
CA SER A 43 -5.32 0.79 7.65
C SER A 43 -5.00 -0.38 6.71
N LYS A 44 -4.29 -1.42 7.20
CA LYS A 44 -3.82 -2.56 6.41
C LYS A 44 -4.81 -3.70 6.45
N GLY A 45 -5.85 -3.63 5.59
CA GLY A 45 -6.93 -4.61 5.53
C GLY A 45 -6.46 -6.01 5.14
N GLU A 46 -5.42 -6.11 4.32
CA GLU A 46 -4.79 -7.35 3.92
C GLU A 46 -4.20 -8.15 5.08
N ASN A 47 -3.81 -7.46 6.17
CA ASN A 47 -3.20 -8.06 7.37
C ASN A 47 -4.15 -8.09 8.58
N ALA A 48 -5.46 -7.96 8.38
CA ALA A 48 -6.42 -7.80 9.47
C ALA A 48 -6.36 -8.93 10.51
N GLU A 49 -6.30 -10.19 10.08
CA GLU A 49 -6.22 -11.36 10.97
C GLU A 49 -4.88 -11.42 11.71
N GLN A 50 -3.80 -11.15 11.00
CA GLN A 50 -2.44 -11.15 11.55
C GLN A 50 -2.26 -10.02 12.57
N PHE A 51 -2.80 -8.83 12.26
CA PHE A 51 -2.78 -7.69 13.17
C PHE A 51 -3.59 -7.97 14.43
N LYS A 52 -4.78 -8.58 14.28
CA LYS A 52 -5.57 -9.01 15.44
C LYS A 52 -4.80 -9.98 16.31
N LYS A 53 -4.15 -10.98 15.70
CA LYS A 53 -3.33 -11.95 16.44
C LYS A 53 -2.17 -11.26 17.18
N MET A 54 -1.50 -10.31 16.55
CA MET A 54 -0.43 -9.53 17.21
C MET A 54 -0.97 -8.79 18.45
N CYS A 55 -2.14 -8.19 18.35
CA CYS A 55 -2.81 -7.52 19.48
C CYS A 55 -3.22 -8.50 20.58
N ASP A 56 -3.73 -9.68 20.24
CA ASP A 56 -4.08 -10.73 21.20
C ASP A 56 -2.84 -11.23 21.96
N ASP A 57 -1.72 -11.45 21.25
CA ASP A 57 -0.45 -11.88 21.84
C ASP A 57 0.14 -10.80 22.78
N PHE A 58 0.09 -9.51 22.37
CA PHE A 58 0.47 -8.40 23.23
C PHE A 58 -0.37 -8.36 24.51
N THR A 59 -1.68 -8.55 24.38
CA THR A 59 -2.57 -8.61 25.54
C THR A 59 -2.21 -9.77 26.47
N ALA A 60 -1.91 -10.94 25.90
CA ALA A 60 -1.53 -12.12 26.68
C ALA A 60 -0.20 -11.94 27.43
N GLU A 61 0.78 -11.26 26.82
CA GLU A 61 2.11 -11.04 27.41
C GLU A 61 2.13 -9.92 28.44
N THR A 62 1.39 -8.81 28.20
CA THR A 62 1.48 -7.59 29.00
C THR A 62 0.32 -7.40 29.96
N GLY A 63 -0.80 -8.09 29.73
CA GLY A 63 -2.05 -7.88 30.43
C GLY A 63 -2.75 -6.54 30.08
N ILE A 64 -2.30 -5.82 29.04
CA ILE A 64 -2.98 -4.63 28.52
C ILE A 64 -4.02 -5.10 27.49
N PRO A 65 -5.32 -4.91 27.73
CA PRO A 65 -6.34 -5.35 26.78
C PRO A 65 -6.31 -4.48 25.52
N THR A 66 -6.49 -5.09 24.36
CA THR A 66 -6.51 -4.40 23.07
C THR A 66 -7.85 -4.54 22.35
N SER A 67 -8.21 -3.56 21.54
CA SER A 67 -9.38 -3.56 20.66
C SER A 67 -8.95 -3.04 19.29
N PRO A 68 -8.46 -3.92 18.37
CA PRO A 68 -8.09 -3.51 17.05
C PRO A 68 -9.30 -3.33 16.13
N PHE A 69 -9.32 -2.27 15.34
CA PHE A 69 -10.19 -2.07 14.19
C PHE A 69 -9.32 -2.03 12.94
N THR A 70 -9.70 -2.79 11.91
CA THR A 70 -9.01 -2.78 10.62
C THR A 70 -10.01 -2.53 9.50
N VAL A 71 -9.64 -1.70 8.52
CA VAL A 71 -10.44 -1.49 7.30
C VAL A 71 -10.49 -2.77 6.45
N GLY A 72 -11.41 -2.83 5.48
CA GLY A 72 -11.45 -3.95 4.54
C GLY A 72 -10.22 -3.97 3.62
N SER A 73 -9.84 -5.15 3.15
CA SER A 73 -8.74 -5.32 2.19
C SER A 73 -8.99 -4.48 0.92
N GLY A 74 -7.96 -3.73 0.48
CA GLY A 74 -8.02 -2.84 -0.67
C GLY A 74 -8.79 -1.53 -0.47
N GLN A 75 -9.44 -1.32 0.68
CA GLN A 75 -10.19 -0.09 0.94
C GLN A 75 -9.28 1.06 1.35
N ASP A 76 -9.60 2.27 0.88
CA ASP A 76 -8.98 3.50 1.39
C ASP A 76 -9.37 3.73 2.86
N ALA A 77 -8.39 4.13 3.68
CA ALA A 77 -8.56 4.23 5.12
C ALA A 77 -8.89 5.65 5.62
N ILE A 78 -8.83 6.68 4.77
CA ILE A 78 -8.94 8.09 5.16
C ILE A 78 -10.28 8.38 5.83
N GLU A 79 -11.40 8.09 5.15
CA GLU A 79 -12.73 8.36 5.70
C GLU A 79 -13.11 7.44 6.88
N PRO A 80 -12.79 6.14 6.87
CA PRO A 80 -12.90 5.31 8.06
C PRO A 80 -12.13 5.86 9.25
N LEU A 81 -10.88 6.31 9.08
CA LEU A 81 -10.09 6.91 10.16
C LEU A 81 -10.74 8.18 10.69
N ARG A 82 -11.17 9.11 9.83
CA ARG A 82 -11.90 10.32 10.23
C ARG A 82 -13.14 9.99 11.06
N THR A 83 -13.89 8.97 10.63
CA THR A 83 -15.07 8.50 11.36
C THR A 83 -14.71 7.99 12.75
N GLN A 84 -13.68 7.15 12.88
CA GLN A 84 -13.24 6.61 14.17
C GLN A 84 -12.67 7.71 15.08
N MET A 85 -11.88 8.63 14.54
CA MET A 85 -11.29 9.75 15.29
C MET A 85 -12.34 10.74 15.81
N ASN A 86 -13.50 10.85 15.16
CA ASN A 86 -14.62 11.70 15.58
C ASN A 86 -15.67 10.93 16.42
N SER A 87 -15.44 9.67 16.72
CA SER A 87 -16.31 8.86 17.59
C SER A 87 -16.19 9.27 19.06
N LYS A 88 -17.07 8.71 19.91
CA LYS A 88 -17.01 8.93 21.38
C LYS A 88 -15.78 8.25 22.02
N ASN A 89 -15.24 7.23 21.38
CA ASN A 89 -14.06 6.51 21.82
C ASN A 89 -13.06 6.45 20.65
N PRO A 90 -12.28 7.52 20.41
CA PRO A 90 -11.31 7.54 19.32
C PRO A 90 -10.13 6.61 19.63
N PRO A 91 -9.46 6.06 18.60
CA PRO A 91 -8.28 5.22 18.79
C PRO A 91 -7.15 5.99 19.48
N ALA A 92 -6.43 5.29 20.37
CA ALA A 92 -5.21 5.78 20.99
C ALA A 92 -3.99 5.61 20.08
N ILE A 93 -3.96 4.53 19.28
CA ILE A 93 -3.02 4.33 18.17
C ILE A 93 -3.81 4.34 16.86
N PHE A 94 -3.30 5.05 15.87
CA PHE A 94 -3.89 5.03 14.54
C PHE A 94 -2.82 5.01 13.46
N SER A 95 -3.04 4.22 12.41
CA SER A 95 -2.18 4.23 11.25
C SER A 95 -2.52 5.40 10.33
N MET A 96 -1.48 6.09 9.86
CA MET A 96 -1.54 7.31 9.05
C MET A 96 -0.67 7.14 7.81
N GLN A 97 -1.19 7.58 6.66
CA GLN A 97 -0.51 7.46 5.38
C GLN A 97 0.47 8.62 5.11
N GLY A 98 1.54 8.67 5.87
CA GLY A 98 2.64 9.59 5.58
C GLY A 98 2.28 11.08 5.66
N LEU A 99 3.02 11.89 4.91
CA LEU A 99 2.90 13.35 4.93
C LEU A 99 1.56 13.86 4.40
N LYS A 100 0.88 13.12 3.53
CA LYS A 100 -0.42 13.55 2.97
C LYS A 100 -1.51 13.70 4.03
N GLU A 101 -1.46 12.93 5.11
CA GLU A 101 -2.44 12.98 6.21
C GLU A 101 -1.95 13.74 7.44
N LEU A 102 -0.64 13.90 7.60
CA LEU A 102 -0.05 14.52 8.79
C LEU A 102 -0.59 15.92 9.10
N PRO A 103 -0.81 16.84 8.13
CA PRO A 103 -1.34 18.17 8.42
C PRO A 103 -2.67 18.12 9.17
N GLU A 104 -3.62 17.30 8.73
CA GLU A 104 -4.95 17.17 9.35
C GLU A 104 -4.85 16.77 10.83
N TRP A 105 -4.01 15.80 11.14
CA TRP A 105 -3.89 15.29 12.51
C TRP A 105 -3.05 16.19 13.42
N LYS A 106 -2.09 16.94 12.85
CA LYS A 106 -1.36 18.00 13.57
C LYS A 106 -2.26 19.18 13.91
N GLU A 107 -2.96 19.73 12.93
CA GLU A 107 -3.85 20.89 13.10
C GLU A 107 -4.99 20.58 14.07
N SER A 108 -5.55 19.37 14.00
CA SER A 108 -6.54 18.92 14.97
C SER A 108 -5.95 18.64 16.36
N GLY A 109 -4.63 18.71 16.55
CA GLY A 109 -3.93 18.41 17.80
C GLY A 109 -4.04 16.94 18.23
N ARG A 110 -4.18 16.02 17.27
CA ARG A 110 -4.32 14.57 17.53
C ARG A 110 -3.01 13.78 17.30
N ALA A 111 -2.10 14.27 16.47
CA ALA A 111 -0.80 13.64 16.28
C ALA A 111 0.17 14.06 17.40
N LEU A 112 0.60 13.10 18.23
CA LEU A 112 1.61 13.33 19.26
C LEU A 112 3.00 13.46 18.60
N ASP A 113 3.76 14.49 18.97
CA ASP A 113 5.17 14.54 18.61
C ASP A 113 5.94 13.55 19.50
N LEU A 114 6.37 12.45 18.91
CA LEU A 114 7.03 11.35 19.63
C LEU A 114 8.40 11.75 20.19
N THR A 115 9.02 12.81 19.69
CA THR A 115 10.30 13.33 20.22
C THR A 115 10.13 13.95 21.62
N THR A 116 8.90 14.29 22.01
CA THR A 116 8.58 14.84 23.34
C THR A 116 8.39 13.76 24.41
N VAL A 117 8.31 12.49 24.02
CA VAL A 117 8.16 11.37 24.96
C VAL A 117 9.46 11.14 25.72
N THR A 118 9.37 11.07 27.06
CA THR A 118 10.53 10.99 27.94
C THR A 118 10.97 9.57 28.29
N ASP A 119 10.18 8.54 27.92
CA ASP A 119 10.57 7.13 28.10
C ASP A 119 11.87 6.84 27.33
N PRO A 120 12.97 6.41 28.00
CA PRO A 120 14.27 6.29 27.33
C PRO A 120 14.31 5.19 26.25
N GLU A 121 13.57 4.09 26.44
CA GLU A 121 13.53 2.98 25.49
C GLU A 121 12.74 3.41 24.24
N PHE A 122 11.59 4.06 24.43
CA PHE A 122 10.80 4.59 23.32
C PHE A 122 11.56 5.67 22.55
N LYS A 123 12.25 6.57 23.28
CA LYS A 123 13.10 7.60 22.66
C LYS A 123 14.18 6.97 21.78
N ALA A 124 14.85 5.90 22.22
CA ALA A 124 15.84 5.20 21.42
C ALA A 124 15.26 4.65 20.12
N ILE A 125 14.02 4.14 20.15
CA ILE A 125 13.30 3.69 18.95
C ILE A 125 13.07 4.87 18.00
N VAL A 126 12.54 5.99 18.50
CA VAL A 126 12.27 7.20 17.69
C VAL A 126 13.55 7.76 17.06
N ASP A 127 14.64 7.83 17.84
CA ASP A 127 15.94 8.32 17.38
C ASP A 127 16.58 7.39 16.33
N SER A 128 16.23 6.11 16.34
CA SER A 128 16.76 5.11 15.39
C SER A 128 16.08 5.16 14.01
N ILE A 129 14.94 5.85 13.85
CA ILE A 129 14.26 5.97 12.56
C ILE A 129 15.14 6.78 11.60
N PRO A 130 15.52 6.24 10.42
CA PRO A 130 16.28 6.97 9.42
C PRO A 130 15.55 8.28 9.01
N ASP A 131 16.28 9.34 8.77
CA ASP A 131 15.70 10.66 8.43
C ASP A 131 14.80 10.62 7.20
N SER A 132 15.14 9.76 6.22
CA SER A 132 14.33 9.51 5.03
C SER A 132 12.99 8.79 5.30
N MET A 133 12.87 8.16 6.47
CA MET A 133 11.70 7.40 6.90
C MET A 133 10.95 8.06 8.05
N LYS A 134 11.41 9.21 8.57
CA LYS A 134 10.71 9.95 9.62
C LYS A 134 9.44 10.61 9.07
N LEU A 135 8.35 10.44 9.79
CA LEU A 135 7.13 11.20 9.53
C LEU A 135 7.26 12.62 10.11
N SER A 136 7.75 13.52 9.28
CA SER A 136 8.10 14.88 9.69
C SER A 136 8.01 15.86 8.54
N SER A 137 7.33 16.99 8.73
CA SER A 137 7.30 18.09 7.77
C SER A 137 8.49 19.04 7.89
N ASP A 138 9.14 19.09 9.06
CA ASP A 138 10.25 20.01 9.37
C ASP A 138 11.61 19.31 9.60
N GLY A 139 11.63 17.97 9.59
CA GLY A 139 12.83 17.16 9.86
C GLY A 139 13.25 17.10 11.33
N LYS A 140 12.50 17.73 12.25
CA LYS A 140 12.84 17.79 13.69
C LYS A 140 11.90 16.95 14.54
N ALA A 141 10.58 17.20 14.42
CA ALA A 141 9.56 16.41 15.07
C ALA A 141 9.40 15.04 14.39
N SER A 142 8.82 14.06 15.08
CA SER A 142 8.45 12.75 14.53
C SER A 142 7.06 12.37 15.02
N TYR A 143 6.13 12.12 14.11
CA TYR A 143 4.72 11.91 14.43
C TYR A 143 4.24 10.46 14.30
N GLY A 144 5.16 9.54 14.01
CA GLY A 144 4.80 8.13 13.90
C GLY A 144 5.99 7.19 13.83
N ILE A 145 5.78 5.96 14.26
CA ILE A 145 6.71 4.85 14.08
C ILE A 145 6.38 4.18 12.74
N PRO A 146 7.35 3.98 11.84
CA PRO A 146 7.13 3.27 10.60
C PRO A 146 6.51 1.89 10.84
N TYR A 147 5.42 1.57 10.11
CA TYR A 147 4.82 0.25 10.17
C TYR A 147 5.76 -0.79 9.55
N ASN A 148 6.12 -0.55 8.31
CA ASN A 148 7.03 -1.37 7.50
C ASN A 148 7.53 -0.56 6.30
N VAL A 149 8.49 -1.13 5.58
CA VAL A 149 8.90 -0.64 4.26
C VAL A 149 8.18 -1.46 3.19
N GLU A 150 7.63 -0.78 2.22
CA GLU A 150 6.97 -1.39 1.07
C GLU A 150 7.59 -0.91 -0.24
N GLY A 151 7.54 -1.79 -1.24
CA GLY A 151 7.89 -1.46 -2.61
C GLY A 151 6.86 -2.03 -3.56
N TYR A 152 6.71 -1.41 -4.72
CA TYR A 152 5.77 -1.85 -5.74
C TYR A 152 6.31 -1.72 -7.15
N GLY A 153 5.72 -2.51 -8.03
CA GLY A 153 6.07 -2.58 -9.44
C GLY A 153 5.12 -3.51 -10.17
N TYR A 154 5.56 -4.06 -11.27
CA TYR A 154 4.91 -5.21 -11.89
C TYR A 154 5.49 -6.49 -11.29
N MET A 155 4.67 -7.27 -10.60
CA MET A 155 5.04 -8.62 -10.17
C MET A 155 5.03 -9.55 -11.36
N VAL A 156 6.01 -10.45 -11.45
CA VAL A 156 6.09 -11.50 -12.46
C VAL A 156 6.49 -12.83 -11.81
N ASP A 157 5.78 -13.91 -12.15
CA ASP A 157 6.12 -15.28 -11.76
C ASP A 157 7.19 -15.84 -12.72
N SER A 158 8.34 -16.26 -12.18
CA SER A 158 9.43 -16.84 -12.99
C SER A 158 9.00 -18.11 -13.73
N GLN A 159 8.06 -18.90 -13.20
CA GLN A 159 7.50 -20.05 -13.89
C GLN A 159 6.70 -19.64 -15.14
N MET A 160 5.96 -18.53 -15.06
CA MET A 160 5.25 -18.00 -16.23
C MET A 160 6.22 -17.63 -17.36
N LEU A 161 7.34 -16.97 -17.02
CA LEU A 161 8.39 -16.67 -18.01
C LEU A 161 9.01 -17.95 -18.57
N ALA A 162 9.23 -18.96 -17.74
CA ALA A 162 9.76 -20.24 -18.17
C ALA A 162 8.79 -20.99 -19.10
N ASP A 163 7.50 -20.93 -18.84
CA ASP A 163 6.47 -21.55 -19.66
C ASP A 163 6.28 -20.82 -21.00
N LEU A 164 6.57 -19.52 -21.05
CA LEU A 164 6.52 -18.73 -22.29
C LEU A 164 7.78 -18.89 -23.17
N PHE A 165 8.99 -18.94 -22.57
CA PHE A 165 10.27 -18.82 -23.30
C PHE A 165 11.25 -19.96 -23.04
N GLY A 166 10.93 -20.87 -22.13
CA GLY A 166 11.84 -21.90 -21.65
C GLY A 166 12.60 -21.47 -20.37
N SER A 167 12.91 -22.43 -19.53
CA SER A 167 13.53 -22.18 -18.20
C SER A 167 14.93 -21.58 -18.27
N THR A 168 15.68 -21.85 -19.34
CA THR A 168 17.03 -21.28 -19.52
C THR A 168 16.99 -19.77 -19.75
N ASP A 169 15.96 -19.26 -20.45
CA ASP A 169 15.85 -17.85 -20.84
C ASP A 169 15.11 -17.02 -19.80
N ALA A 170 14.30 -17.64 -18.94
CA ALA A 170 13.42 -16.95 -17.98
C ALA A 170 14.17 -16.00 -17.03
N GLU A 171 15.31 -16.44 -16.48
CA GLU A 171 16.08 -15.62 -15.54
C GLU A 171 16.80 -14.45 -16.23
N GLN A 172 17.34 -14.68 -17.45
CA GLN A 172 17.94 -13.59 -18.22
C GLN A 172 16.87 -12.59 -18.66
N LEU A 173 15.71 -13.07 -19.15
CA LEU A 173 14.60 -12.22 -19.52
C LEU A 173 14.09 -11.37 -18.35
N ARG A 174 14.02 -11.93 -17.14
CA ARG A 174 13.69 -11.18 -15.93
C ARG A 174 14.66 -10.02 -15.71
N LYS A 175 15.96 -10.24 -15.85
CA LYS A 175 16.99 -9.18 -15.72
C LYS A 175 16.85 -8.13 -16.82
N ASP A 176 16.62 -8.56 -18.05
CA ASP A 176 16.45 -7.68 -19.18
C ASP A 176 15.17 -6.82 -19.04
N LEU A 177 14.08 -7.40 -18.58
CA LEU A 177 12.85 -6.65 -18.29
C LEU A 177 13.04 -5.61 -17.16
N LYS A 178 13.91 -5.86 -16.16
CA LYS A 178 14.26 -4.85 -15.15
C LYS A 178 14.95 -3.63 -15.79
N ALA A 179 15.81 -3.84 -16.80
CA ALA A 179 16.68 -2.82 -17.35
C ALA A 179 16.17 -2.18 -18.66
N CYS A 180 15.28 -2.84 -19.40
CA CYS A 180 14.84 -2.41 -20.73
C CYS A 180 14.17 -1.03 -20.73
N SER A 181 14.17 -0.39 -21.90
CA SER A 181 13.44 0.86 -22.14
C SER A 181 11.92 0.68 -22.11
N TYR A 182 11.18 1.79 -22.07
CA TYR A 182 9.72 1.76 -22.22
C TYR A 182 9.28 1.13 -23.54
N ASP A 183 9.94 1.49 -24.64
CA ASP A 183 9.60 0.99 -25.98
C ASP A 183 9.83 -0.52 -26.09
N GLU A 184 10.94 -1.04 -25.54
CA GLU A 184 11.20 -2.49 -25.50
C GLU A 184 10.18 -3.21 -24.61
N PHE A 185 9.81 -2.62 -23.47
CA PHE A 185 8.80 -3.19 -22.56
C PHE A 185 7.43 -3.27 -23.24
N THR A 186 7.00 -2.21 -23.91
CA THR A 186 5.70 -2.19 -24.60
C THR A 186 5.70 -3.13 -25.81
N ALA A 187 6.82 -3.22 -26.56
CA ALA A 187 6.98 -4.20 -27.63
C ALA A 187 6.90 -5.65 -27.09
N PHE A 188 7.53 -5.92 -25.95
CA PHE A 188 7.44 -7.21 -25.26
C PHE A 188 6.01 -7.53 -24.86
N CYS A 189 5.30 -6.59 -24.21
CA CYS A 189 3.91 -6.79 -23.81
C CYS A 189 2.98 -7.04 -25.01
N THR A 190 3.17 -6.29 -26.10
CA THR A 190 2.41 -6.49 -27.34
C THR A 190 2.67 -7.87 -27.94
N ALA A 191 3.94 -8.33 -27.98
CA ALA A 191 4.27 -9.66 -28.47
C ALA A 191 3.65 -10.78 -27.62
N VAL A 192 3.57 -10.59 -26.28
CA VAL A 192 2.87 -11.51 -25.38
C VAL A 192 1.37 -11.54 -25.69
N ASP A 193 0.75 -10.38 -25.91
CA ASP A 193 -0.68 -10.30 -26.24
C ASP A 193 -1.01 -10.95 -27.58
N GLU A 194 -0.15 -10.76 -28.61
CA GLU A 194 -0.22 -11.46 -29.89
C GLU A 194 -0.08 -12.98 -29.72
N TYR A 195 0.87 -13.43 -28.89
CA TYR A 195 1.04 -14.85 -28.57
C TYR A 195 -0.18 -15.44 -27.84
N ILE A 196 -0.82 -14.67 -26.96
CA ILE A 196 -2.05 -15.10 -26.29
C ILE A 196 -3.15 -15.38 -27.33
N ALA A 197 -3.27 -14.51 -28.32
CA ALA A 197 -4.29 -14.63 -29.37
C ALA A 197 -3.94 -15.75 -30.39
N ASN A 198 -2.67 -15.92 -30.74
CA ASN A 198 -2.22 -16.88 -31.74
C ASN A 198 -0.84 -17.46 -31.36
N PRO A 199 -0.78 -18.55 -30.56
CA PRO A 199 0.47 -19.14 -30.11
C PRO A 199 1.33 -19.64 -31.27
N THR A 200 2.50 -19.03 -31.41
CA THR A 200 3.51 -19.38 -32.42
C THR A 200 4.91 -19.15 -31.86
N ALA A 201 5.92 -19.81 -32.42
CA ALA A 201 7.33 -19.60 -32.06
C ALA A 201 7.87 -18.27 -32.62
N ALA A 202 7.16 -17.18 -32.42
CA ALA A 202 7.62 -15.81 -32.71
C ALA A 202 8.76 -15.39 -31.78
N THR A 203 9.48 -14.34 -32.14
CA THR A 203 10.60 -13.81 -31.35
C THR A 203 10.32 -12.39 -30.88
N VAL A 204 10.88 -12.05 -29.72
CA VAL A 204 10.91 -10.68 -29.21
C VAL A 204 12.31 -10.36 -28.70
N THR A 205 12.77 -9.12 -28.90
CA THR A 205 14.08 -8.66 -28.42
C THR A 205 13.88 -7.71 -27.22
N VAL A 206 14.61 -7.96 -26.14
CA VAL A 206 14.60 -7.15 -24.91
C VAL A 206 16.05 -6.94 -24.48
N SER A 207 16.47 -5.70 -24.27
CA SER A 207 17.84 -5.33 -23.87
C SER A 207 18.94 -6.00 -24.72
N GLY A 208 18.69 -6.13 -26.03
CA GLY A 208 19.62 -6.72 -26.99
C GLY A 208 19.63 -8.24 -27.04
N HIS A 209 18.90 -8.96 -26.23
CA HIS A 209 18.72 -10.42 -26.27
C HIS A 209 17.41 -10.77 -26.98
N THR A 210 17.47 -11.81 -27.83
CA THR A 210 16.29 -12.32 -28.55
C THR A 210 15.74 -13.56 -27.86
N TYR A 211 14.46 -13.54 -27.57
CA TYR A 211 13.71 -14.60 -26.94
C TYR A 211 12.67 -15.18 -27.89
N THR A 212 12.55 -16.50 -27.90
CA THR A 212 11.59 -17.22 -28.76
C THR A 212 10.49 -17.80 -27.93
N PHE A 213 9.24 -17.46 -28.24
CA PHE A 213 8.07 -18.06 -27.58
C PHE A 213 8.01 -19.57 -27.83
N GLN A 214 7.51 -20.32 -26.85
CA GLN A 214 7.19 -21.72 -27.05
C GLN A 214 6.14 -21.87 -28.16
N PRO A 215 6.21 -22.93 -28.99
CA PRO A 215 5.30 -23.08 -30.14
C PRO A 215 3.85 -23.29 -29.74
N GLU A 216 3.60 -23.70 -28.50
CA GLU A 216 2.27 -23.95 -27.91
C GLU A 216 2.22 -23.44 -26.48
N LYS A 217 1.05 -23.01 -26.04
CA LYS A 217 0.82 -22.65 -24.64
C LYS A 217 0.85 -23.91 -23.77
N ALA A 218 1.69 -23.90 -22.73
CA ALA A 218 1.80 -24.97 -21.75
C ALA A 218 1.91 -24.43 -20.35
N GLY A 219 1.73 -25.27 -19.33
CA GLY A 219 1.83 -24.89 -17.94
C GLY A 219 0.96 -23.68 -17.60
N ARG A 220 1.52 -22.73 -16.84
CA ARG A 220 0.81 -21.49 -16.46
C ARG A 220 0.47 -20.61 -17.68
N ALA A 221 1.31 -20.60 -18.71
CA ALA A 221 1.05 -19.81 -19.92
C ALA A 221 -0.23 -20.25 -20.66
N SER A 222 -0.74 -21.47 -20.43
CA SER A 222 -2.01 -21.93 -20.99
C SER A 222 -3.22 -21.20 -20.44
N HIS A 223 -3.10 -20.55 -19.28
CA HIS A 223 -4.17 -19.80 -18.62
C HIS A 223 -4.22 -18.33 -19.04
N LEU A 224 -3.16 -17.81 -19.68
CA LEU A 224 -3.06 -16.39 -20.03
C LEU A 224 -4.25 -15.91 -20.88
N THR A 225 -4.87 -14.83 -20.42
CA THR A 225 -5.97 -14.10 -21.08
C THR A 225 -5.61 -12.65 -21.40
N GLY A 226 -4.49 -12.15 -20.88
CA GLY A 226 -3.93 -10.82 -21.13
C GLY A 226 -2.61 -10.62 -20.41
N VAL A 227 -2.03 -9.45 -20.62
CA VAL A 227 -0.71 -9.12 -20.06
C VAL A 227 -0.80 -8.66 -18.63
N PHE A 228 -1.78 -7.82 -18.27
CA PHE A 228 -1.87 -7.21 -16.95
C PHE A 228 -3.11 -7.69 -16.17
N ALA A 229 -2.91 -8.05 -14.91
CA ALA A 229 -3.95 -8.11 -13.91
C ALA A 229 -4.17 -6.69 -13.37
N PHE A 230 -5.20 -6.01 -13.85
CA PHE A 230 -5.44 -4.60 -13.58
C PHE A 230 -6.62 -4.41 -12.61
N ALA A 231 -6.40 -3.68 -11.51
CA ALA A 231 -7.44 -3.35 -10.55
C ALA A 231 -8.13 -2.03 -10.93
N GLY A 232 -8.89 -2.01 -12.01
CA GLY A 232 -9.49 -0.79 -12.57
C GLY A 232 -10.52 -0.10 -11.66
N ALA A 233 -11.13 -0.85 -10.73
CA ALA A 233 -12.03 -0.31 -9.73
C ALA A 233 -11.28 0.34 -8.53
N GLU A 234 -9.97 0.16 -8.43
CA GLU A 234 -9.13 0.64 -7.33
C GLU A 234 -8.37 1.90 -7.74
N LYS A 235 -8.96 3.06 -7.51
CA LYS A 235 -8.43 4.39 -7.89
C LYS A 235 -6.98 4.63 -7.47
N TRP A 236 -6.57 4.11 -6.33
CA TRP A 236 -5.23 4.29 -5.78
C TRP A 236 -4.14 3.59 -6.61
N THR A 237 -4.44 2.53 -7.35
CA THR A 237 -3.43 1.82 -8.14
C THR A 237 -2.85 2.69 -9.25
N TYR A 238 -3.66 3.53 -9.87
CA TYR A 238 -3.22 4.48 -10.89
C TYR A 238 -3.18 5.93 -10.38
N GLY A 239 -4.07 6.31 -9.44
CA GLY A 239 -4.11 7.64 -8.84
C GLY A 239 -2.96 7.92 -7.84
N ASP A 240 -2.50 6.90 -7.08
CA ASP A 240 -1.36 7.03 -6.17
C ASP A 240 -0.10 6.41 -6.78
N HIS A 241 -0.13 5.12 -7.13
CA HIS A 241 1.09 4.38 -7.46
C HIS A 241 1.63 4.68 -8.85
N LEU A 242 0.79 4.62 -9.88
CA LEU A 242 1.28 4.86 -11.25
C LEU A 242 1.67 6.33 -11.44
N ILE A 243 0.85 7.28 -10.95
CA ILE A 243 1.16 8.71 -11.06
C ILE A 243 2.43 9.09 -10.29
N ASN A 244 2.75 8.36 -9.19
CA ASN A 244 3.97 8.58 -8.43
C ASN A 244 5.24 8.41 -9.29
N ILE A 245 5.23 7.50 -10.26
CA ILE A 245 6.37 7.34 -11.17
C ILE A 245 6.61 8.63 -11.95
N ALA A 246 5.54 9.27 -12.43
CA ALA A 246 5.63 10.55 -13.13
C ALA A 246 6.04 11.70 -12.21
N ILE A 247 5.56 11.72 -10.97
CA ILE A 247 5.95 12.76 -9.98
C ILE A 247 7.43 12.66 -9.65
N ASN A 248 8.01 11.44 -9.59
CA ASN A 248 9.45 11.23 -9.40
C ASN A 248 10.32 11.83 -10.50
N ALA A 249 9.78 12.15 -11.68
CA ALA A 249 10.51 12.88 -12.71
C ALA A 249 10.84 14.32 -12.31
N VAL A 250 10.11 14.91 -11.35
CA VAL A 250 10.23 16.32 -10.95
C VAL A 250 10.61 16.48 -9.48
N PHE A 251 10.08 15.64 -8.59
CA PHE A 251 10.30 15.74 -7.15
C PHE A 251 10.99 14.49 -6.61
N PRO A 252 12.15 14.64 -5.93
CA PRO A 252 12.90 13.50 -5.42
C PRO A 252 12.26 12.86 -4.17
N ASP A 253 11.37 13.58 -3.46
CA ASP A 253 10.75 13.12 -2.22
C ASP A 253 9.43 13.86 -1.92
N ALA A 254 8.70 13.37 -0.91
CA ALA A 254 7.41 13.93 -0.50
C ALA A 254 7.52 15.38 0.02
N ARG A 255 8.61 15.73 0.72
CA ARG A 255 8.80 17.07 1.27
C ARG A 255 9.02 18.10 0.16
N SER A 256 9.77 17.78 -0.87
CA SER A 256 9.94 18.66 -2.04
C SER A 256 8.63 18.87 -2.78
N ALA A 257 7.79 17.84 -2.92
CA ALA A 257 6.46 17.94 -3.50
C ALA A 257 5.49 18.76 -2.62
N GLU A 258 5.53 18.57 -1.29
CA GLU A 258 4.73 19.35 -0.33
C GLU A 258 5.05 20.84 -0.41
N ASN A 259 6.33 21.21 -0.53
CA ASN A 259 6.77 22.59 -0.57
C ASN A 259 6.83 23.19 -1.99
N ALA A 260 6.43 22.44 -3.02
CA ALA A 260 6.52 22.87 -4.41
C ALA A 260 5.78 24.17 -4.69
N SER A 261 6.42 25.10 -5.40
CA SER A 261 5.81 26.30 -5.98
C SER A 261 4.88 25.94 -7.15
N LYS A 262 4.04 26.89 -7.55
CA LYS A 262 3.19 26.71 -8.74
C LYS A 262 3.98 26.45 -10.02
N ASP A 263 5.15 27.06 -10.16
CA ASP A 263 6.02 26.88 -11.32
C ASP A 263 6.67 25.51 -11.34
N GLU A 264 7.02 24.97 -10.17
CA GLU A 264 7.52 23.60 -10.05
C GLU A 264 6.43 22.56 -10.33
N ILE A 265 5.20 22.78 -9.84
CA ILE A 265 4.04 21.93 -10.16
C ILE A 265 3.77 21.93 -11.67
N ASN A 266 3.94 23.05 -12.38
CA ASN A 266 3.78 23.12 -13.84
C ASN A 266 4.76 22.21 -14.59
N LYS A 267 5.95 21.95 -14.04
CA LYS A 267 6.93 21.03 -14.66
C LYS A 267 6.44 19.58 -14.75
N LEU A 268 5.42 19.22 -13.96
CA LEU A 268 4.78 17.90 -14.03
C LEU A 268 3.94 17.68 -15.30
N ARG A 269 3.65 18.72 -16.12
CA ARG A 269 2.75 18.59 -17.26
C ARG A 269 3.18 17.49 -18.23
N THR A 270 4.43 17.52 -18.67
CA THR A 270 4.95 16.51 -19.62
C THR A 270 5.12 15.13 -18.98
N PRO A 271 5.61 14.97 -17.75
CA PRO A 271 5.55 13.69 -17.04
C PRO A 271 4.13 13.12 -16.88
N PHE A 272 3.11 13.99 -16.67
CA PHE A 272 1.73 13.51 -16.55
C PHE A 272 1.12 13.12 -17.91
N VAL A 273 1.56 13.69 -19.02
CA VAL A 273 1.24 13.18 -20.36
C VAL A 273 1.84 11.78 -20.53
N ALA A 274 3.10 11.57 -20.15
CA ALA A 274 3.74 10.25 -20.18
C ALA A 274 3.02 9.23 -19.26
N TYR A 275 2.55 9.68 -18.10
CA TYR A 275 1.72 8.87 -17.21
C TYR A 275 0.40 8.44 -17.89
N ALA A 276 -0.30 9.37 -18.54
CA ALA A 276 -1.56 9.07 -19.23
C ALA A 276 -1.33 8.06 -20.38
N GLN A 277 -0.25 8.20 -21.15
CA GLN A 277 0.15 7.25 -22.20
C GLN A 277 0.46 5.86 -21.60
N GLY A 278 1.18 5.79 -20.49
CA GLY A 278 1.46 4.53 -19.78
C GLY A 278 0.19 3.84 -19.27
N LEU A 279 -0.74 4.61 -18.69
CA LEU A 279 -2.02 4.06 -18.23
C LEU A 279 -2.90 3.60 -19.39
N ASP A 280 -2.93 4.35 -20.50
CA ASP A 280 -3.62 3.95 -21.72
C ASP A 280 -3.11 2.60 -22.23
N PHE A 281 -1.78 2.45 -22.31
CA PHE A 281 -1.16 1.20 -22.73
C PHE A 281 -1.55 0.03 -21.81
N VAL A 282 -1.34 0.15 -20.50
CA VAL A 282 -1.63 -0.92 -19.54
C VAL A 282 -3.10 -1.33 -19.59
N SER A 283 -4.02 -0.35 -19.60
CA SER A 283 -5.45 -0.61 -19.55
C SER A 283 -6.02 -1.21 -20.84
N LYS A 284 -5.27 -1.23 -21.93
CA LYS A 284 -5.63 -1.91 -23.19
C LYS A 284 -5.23 -3.39 -23.21
N HIS A 285 -4.23 -3.80 -22.42
CA HIS A 285 -3.67 -5.16 -22.44
C HIS A 285 -4.07 -5.98 -21.19
N VAL A 286 -5.27 -5.73 -20.65
CA VAL A 286 -5.76 -6.35 -19.42
C VAL A 286 -6.34 -7.73 -19.67
N GLY A 287 -5.97 -8.69 -18.81
CA GLY A 287 -6.57 -10.02 -18.79
C GLY A 287 -8.06 -9.99 -18.44
N GLY A 288 -8.82 -10.94 -18.99
CA GLY A 288 -10.26 -11.07 -18.72
C GLY A 288 -11.17 -10.12 -19.48
N LEU A 289 -10.64 -9.13 -20.24
CA LEU A 289 -11.46 -8.34 -21.16
C LEU A 289 -11.81 -9.17 -22.41
N LYS A 290 -13.09 -9.18 -22.77
CA LYS A 290 -13.53 -9.89 -23.98
C LYS A 290 -13.01 -9.19 -25.24
N GLY A 291 -12.28 -9.94 -26.08
CA GLY A 291 -11.91 -9.53 -27.44
C GLY A 291 -10.69 -8.64 -27.55
N HIS A 292 -9.70 -8.83 -26.72
CA HIS A 292 -8.36 -8.18 -26.78
C HIS A 292 -8.39 -6.71 -27.23
N ALA A 293 -7.88 -5.82 -26.43
CA ALA A 293 -7.54 -4.44 -26.80
C ALA A 293 -8.61 -3.35 -26.63
N SER A 294 -9.79 -3.55 -26.07
CA SER A 294 -10.66 -2.41 -25.82
C SER A 294 -11.10 -2.33 -24.37
N ARG A 295 -10.80 -1.18 -23.74
CA ARG A 295 -11.41 -0.83 -22.47
C ARG A 295 -12.95 -0.78 -22.60
N SER A 296 -13.63 -1.11 -21.49
CA SER A 296 -15.07 -0.98 -21.40
C SER A 296 -15.47 -0.57 -19.97
N ALA A 297 -16.75 -0.30 -19.76
CA ALA A 297 -17.28 -0.04 -18.41
C ALA A 297 -17.05 -1.23 -17.45
N ASP A 298 -16.79 -2.43 -17.95
CA ASP A 298 -16.48 -3.58 -17.11
C ASP A 298 -15.15 -3.40 -16.36
N LEU A 299 -14.21 -2.65 -16.91
CA LEU A 299 -12.88 -2.42 -16.30
C LEU A 299 -12.93 -1.75 -14.93
N ILE A 300 -14.00 -1.00 -14.65
CA ILE A 300 -14.21 -0.33 -13.35
C ILE A 300 -15.21 -1.06 -12.46
N ASN A 301 -15.60 -2.28 -12.83
CA ASN A 301 -16.52 -3.08 -12.03
C ASN A 301 -15.77 -3.78 -10.90
N GLN A 302 -16.11 -3.42 -9.65
CA GLN A 302 -15.48 -3.97 -8.44
C GLN A 302 -15.52 -5.50 -8.37
N ALA A 303 -16.60 -6.12 -8.86
CA ALA A 303 -16.76 -7.58 -8.82
C ALA A 303 -15.85 -8.33 -9.82
N SER A 304 -15.27 -7.63 -10.81
CA SER A 304 -14.41 -8.23 -11.86
C SER A 304 -13.00 -7.68 -11.86
N PHE A 305 -12.81 -6.42 -11.49
CA PHE A 305 -11.54 -5.69 -11.56
C PHE A 305 -11.22 -4.90 -10.28
N GLY A 306 -11.66 -5.42 -9.13
CA GLY A 306 -11.23 -4.96 -7.81
C GLY A 306 -9.86 -5.51 -7.42
N TYR A 307 -9.41 -5.19 -6.21
CA TYR A 307 -8.14 -5.65 -5.66
C TYR A 307 -8.05 -7.18 -5.63
N ASP A 308 -8.98 -7.85 -4.97
CA ASP A 308 -8.95 -9.32 -4.81
C ASP A 308 -9.04 -10.03 -6.15
N GLN A 309 -9.81 -9.51 -7.11
CA GLN A 309 -9.94 -10.07 -8.46
C GLN A 309 -8.64 -9.95 -9.25
N SER A 310 -7.93 -8.84 -9.14
CA SER A 310 -6.62 -8.68 -9.79
C SER A 310 -5.56 -9.61 -9.20
N VAL A 311 -5.56 -9.78 -7.88
CA VAL A 311 -4.70 -10.74 -7.18
C VAL A 311 -5.01 -12.18 -7.61
N GLN A 312 -6.29 -12.55 -7.65
CA GLN A 312 -6.76 -13.87 -8.12
C GLN A 312 -6.33 -14.13 -9.56
N MET A 313 -6.54 -13.14 -10.47
CA MET A 313 -6.17 -13.24 -11.89
C MET A 313 -4.67 -13.56 -12.06
N TYR A 314 -3.82 -12.88 -11.31
CA TYR A 314 -2.37 -13.13 -11.35
C TYR A 314 -2.00 -14.50 -10.75
N ALA A 315 -2.54 -14.82 -9.59
CA ALA A 315 -2.23 -16.08 -8.91
C ALA A 315 -2.69 -17.31 -9.73
N ASP A 316 -3.81 -17.22 -10.44
CA ASP A 316 -4.31 -18.27 -11.33
C ASP A 316 -3.53 -18.36 -12.67
N GLY A 317 -2.62 -17.41 -12.96
CA GLY A 317 -1.87 -17.36 -14.20
C GLY A 317 -2.65 -16.79 -15.40
N ASN A 318 -3.76 -16.09 -15.15
CA ASN A 318 -4.57 -15.47 -16.21
C ASN A 318 -3.95 -14.16 -16.74
N ALA A 319 -2.97 -13.60 -16.04
CA ALA A 319 -2.18 -12.44 -16.48
C ALA A 319 -0.70 -12.65 -16.20
N LEU A 320 0.15 -12.04 -17.03
CA LEU A 320 1.60 -12.10 -16.89
C LEU A 320 2.09 -11.22 -15.74
N PHE A 321 1.55 -10.01 -15.62
CA PHE A 321 1.97 -9.01 -14.63
C PHE A 321 0.81 -8.62 -13.73
N LEU A 322 1.14 -8.38 -12.44
CA LEU A 322 0.26 -7.72 -11.47
C LEU A 322 0.93 -6.43 -10.99
N GLN A 323 0.28 -5.29 -11.18
CA GLN A 323 0.72 -4.02 -10.59
C GLN A 323 0.30 -3.96 -9.13
N GLN A 324 1.16 -4.39 -8.22
CA GLN A 324 0.94 -4.33 -6.78
C GLN A 324 2.30 -4.24 -6.06
N GLY A 325 2.27 -4.13 -4.75
CA GLY A 325 3.45 -4.17 -3.90
C GLY A 325 3.50 -5.41 -3.02
N ASN A 326 4.58 -5.55 -2.25
CA ASN A 326 4.81 -6.71 -1.38
C ASN A 326 3.68 -6.97 -0.37
N TRP A 327 2.85 -5.99 -0.06
CA TRP A 327 1.63 -6.19 0.77
C TRP A 327 0.66 -7.23 0.19
N ALA A 328 0.66 -7.45 -1.14
CA ALA A 328 -0.21 -8.43 -1.77
C ALA A 328 0.25 -9.88 -1.58
N ALA A 329 1.47 -10.12 -1.06
CA ALA A 329 2.05 -11.45 -0.90
C ALA A 329 1.13 -12.40 -0.12
N ALA A 330 0.60 -11.97 1.03
CA ALA A 330 -0.30 -12.77 1.84
C ALA A 330 -1.59 -13.17 1.10
N ASN A 331 -2.14 -12.26 0.27
CA ASN A 331 -3.36 -12.54 -0.50
C ASN A 331 -3.09 -13.43 -1.71
N ILE A 332 -1.97 -13.25 -2.41
CA ILE A 332 -1.50 -14.16 -3.46
C ILE A 332 -1.28 -15.56 -2.86
N GLY A 333 -0.64 -15.63 -1.69
CA GLY A 333 -0.34 -16.89 -1.00
C GLY A 333 -1.56 -17.68 -0.54
N LYS A 334 -2.70 -17.02 -0.27
CA LYS A 334 -3.99 -17.68 0.01
C LYS A 334 -4.55 -18.38 -1.23
N VAL A 335 -4.25 -17.92 -2.43
CA VAL A 335 -4.65 -18.53 -3.70
C VAL A 335 -3.63 -19.60 -4.11
N ASP A 336 -2.35 -19.21 -4.20
CA ASP A 336 -1.23 -20.10 -4.56
C ASP A 336 0.07 -19.63 -3.90
N ALA A 337 0.50 -20.34 -2.85
CA ALA A 337 1.71 -20.01 -2.10
C ALA A 337 3.00 -20.15 -2.93
N ASP A 338 3.00 -20.98 -3.97
CA ASP A 338 4.18 -21.18 -4.82
C ASP A 338 4.36 -20.01 -5.80
N VAL A 339 3.30 -19.32 -6.18
CA VAL A 339 3.38 -18.08 -6.96
C VAL A 339 4.14 -17.01 -6.20
N VAL A 340 3.85 -16.83 -4.90
CA VAL A 340 4.59 -15.85 -4.07
C VAL A 340 6.08 -16.14 -4.09
N LYS A 341 6.48 -17.41 -3.91
CA LYS A 341 7.89 -17.83 -3.85
C LYS A 341 8.67 -17.57 -5.14
N ARG A 342 7.96 -17.47 -6.27
CA ARG A 342 8.54 -17.28 -7.60
C ARG A 342 8.38 -15.86 -8.13
N SER A 343 7.60 -15.02 -7.43
CA SER A 343 7.31 -13.65 -7.86
C SER A 343 8.45 -12.69 -7.52
N THR A 344 8.78 -11.82 -8.45
CA THR A 344 9.73 -10.71 -8.27
C THR A 344 9.18 -9.45 -8.92
N PHE A 345 9.79 -8.28 -8.63
CA PHE A 345 9.36 -7.02 -9.23
C PHE A 345 10.09 -6.69 -10.52
N ILE A 346 9.34 -6.20 -11.49
CA ILE A 346 9.79 -5.46 -12.68
C ILE A 346 9.36 -4.00 -12.50
N PRO A 347 10.21 -3.00 -12.79
CA PRO A 347 9.85 -1.59 -12.67
C PRO A 347 8.67 -1.22 -13.57
N ILE A 348 7.81 -0.35 -13.08
CA ILE A 348 6.81 0.33 -13.91
C ILE A 348 7.56 1.33 -14.79
N LYS A 349 7.31 1.28 -16.10
CA LYS A 349 7.99 2.13 -17.07
C LYS A 349 7.01 3.11 -17.70
N LEU A 350 7.50 4.34 -17.93
CA LEU A 350 6.77 5.39 -18.64
C LEU A 350 7.61 5.94 -19.80
N PRO A 351 6.98 6.51 -20.85
CA PRO A 351 7.67 7.04 -22.01
C PRO A 351 8.38 8.38 -21.73
N PHE A 352 9.31 8.36 -20.76
CA PHE A 352 10.05 9.55 -20.39
C PHE A 352 11.07 9.93 -21.44
N THR A 353 11.16 11.23 -21.70
CA THR A 353 12.27 11.85 -22.43
C THR A 353 13.15 12.64 -21.46
N LYS A 354 14.41 12.89 -21.84
CA LYS A 354 15.38 13.62 -21.02
C LYS A 354 14.83 14.97 -20.50
N ASN A 355 14.04 15.68 -21.32
CA ASN A 355 13.52 16.99 -20.96
C ASN A 355 12.42 16.97 -19.89
N MET A 356 11.83 15.82 -19.63
CA MET A 356 10.81 15.62 -18.59
C MET A 356 11.44 15.51 -17.19
N ILE A 357 12.71 15.12 -17.10
CA ILE A 357 13.39 14.81 -15.83
C ILE A 357 14.00 16.09 -15.28
N GLN A 358 13.64 16.43 -14.04
CA GLN A 358 14.07 17.63 -13.32
C GLN A 358 14.91 17.33 -12.06
N ILE A 359 15.16 16.06 -11.78
CA ILE A 359 15.96 15.57 -10.66
C ILE A 359 17.30 15.03 -11.16
N ASP A 360 18.20 14.68 -10.25
CA ASP A 360 19.49 14.07 -10.58
C ASP A 360 19.35 12.55 -10.87
N LYS A 361 18.52 12.23 -11.87
CA LYS A 361 18.34 10.89 -12.41
C LYS A 361 18.08 11.00 -13.92
N THR A 362 18.36 9.92 -14.64
CA THR A 362 17.97 9.79 -16.06
C THR A 362 16.61 9.10 -16.20
N ALA A 363 16.03 9.15 -17.40
CA ALA A 363 14.79 8.43 -17.71
C ALA A 363 14.97 6.91 -17.56
N GLU A 364 16.14 6.39 -17.93
CA GLU A 364 16.51 4.99 -17.80
C GLU A 364 16.63 4.57 -16.33
N GLU A 365 17.24 5.42 -15.48
CA GLU A 365 17.34 5.16 -14.04
C GLU A 365 15.95 5.15 -13.37
N ILE A 366 15.06 6.06 -13.75
CA ILE A 366 13.67 6.03 -13.23
C ILE A 366 12.97 4.75 -13.71
N ASN A 367 13.03 4.44 -15.01
CA ASN A 367 12.39 3.26 -15.61
C ASN A 367 13.02 1.92 -15.18
N SER A 368 14.18 1.92 -14.54
CA SER A 368 14.83 0.72 -13.99
C SER A 368 14.77 0.65 -12.45
N SER A 369 14.02 1.54 -11.81
CA SER A 369 13.85 1.63 -10.36
C SER A 369 12.41 1.33 -9.94
N ILE A 370 12.22 0.87 -8.70
CA ILE A 370 10.90 0.70 -8.09
C ILE A 370 10.72 1.71 -6.93
N PRO A 371 9.51 2.22 -6.69
CA PRO A 371 9.24 2.96 -5.46
C PRO A 371 9.40 2.08 -4.23
N VAL A 372 10.17 2.59 -3.25
CA VAL A 372 10.37 1.96 -1.93
C VAL A 372 10.22 3.04 -0.87
N TYR A 373 9.27 2.86 0.04
CA TYR A 373 8.89 3.90 1.00
C TYR A 373 8.18 3.30 2.22
N VAL A 374 7.96 4.12 3.24
CA VAL A 374 7.10 3.78 4.37
C VAL A 374 5.66 4.22 4.04
N PRO A 375 4.74 3.29 3.81
CA PRO A 375 3.38 3.63 3.41
C PRO A 375 2.54 4.15 4.57
N ASN A 376 2.74 3.60 5.76
CA ASN A 376 1.97 3.90 6.95
C ASN A 376 2.85 4.00 8.19
N TYR A 377 2.37 4.82 9.11
CA TYR A 377 2.99 5.05 10.41
C TYR A 377 1.97 4.82 11.52
N TYR A 378 2.38 4.22 12.61
CA TYR A 378 1.61 4.23 13.83
C TYR A 378 1.83 5.53 14.58
N ALA A 379 0.80 6.36 14.64
CA ALA A 379 0.74 7.59 15.40
C ALA A 379 0.01 7.38 16.73
N ILE A 380 0.40 8.15 17.75
CA ILE A 380 -0.29 8.18 19.04
C ILE A 380 -1.24 9.39 19.06
N ASN A 381 -2.48 9.16 19.50
CA ASN A 381 -3.46 10.23 19.65
C ASN A 381 -3.15 11.09 20.89
N ALA A 382 -2.66 12.29 20.67
CA ALA A 382 -2.33 13.24 21.75
C ALA A 382 -3.53 13.65 22.62
N LYS A 383 -4.77 13.40 22.16
CA LYS A 383 -6.00 13.65 22.93
C LYS A 383 -6.53 12.43 23.66
N ALA A 384 -5.87 11.27 23.55
CA ALA A 384 -6.18 10.13 24.39
C ALA A 384 -5.80 10.41 25.85
N SER A 385 -6.36 9.64 26.80
CA SER A 385 -5.96 9.73 28.21
C SER A 385 -4.46 9.48 28.40
N GLU A 386 -3.84 10.01 29.44
CA GLU A 386 -2.44 9.74 29.75
C GLU A 386 -2.17 8.24 29.89
N ALA A 387 -3.11 7.49 30.48
CA ALA A 387 -3.01 6.04 30.60
C ALA A 387 -3.01 5.37 29.22
N ALA A 388 -3.92 5.74 28.32
CA ALA A 388 -3.99 5.19 26.96
C ALA A 388 -2.75 5.58 26.11
N GLN A 389 -2.20 6.78 26.30
CA GLN A 389 -0.95 7.17 25.64
C GLN A 389 0.23 6.33 26.15
N GLN A 390 0.29 6.07 27.47
CA GLN A 390 1.35 5.22 28.04
C GLN A 390 1.20 3.77 27.54
N GLU A 391 0.00 3.23 27.47
CA GLU A 391 -0.25 1.88 26.93
C GLU A 391 0.08 1.81 25.42
N ALA A 392 -0.15 2.89 24.68
CA ALA A 392 0.25 3.01 23.29
C ALA A 392 1.79 2.97 23.11
N ILE A 393 2.53 3.66 24.00
CA ILE A 393 4.00 3.62 24.04
C ILE A 393 4.47 2.18 24.33
N GLU A 394 3.87 1.51 25.31
CA GLU A 394 4.23 0.11 25.63
C GLU A 394 3.95 -0.84 24.46
N PHE A 395 2.84 -0.66 23.72
CA PHE A 395 2.55 -1.44 22.53
C PHE A 395 3.62 -1.22 21.44
N LEU A 396 3.96 0.02 21.15
CA LEU A 396 4.95 0.35 20.13
C LEU A 396 6.35 -0.13 20.51
N LYS A 397 6.75 -0.05 21.78
CA LYS A 397 8.01 -0.64 22.30
C LYS A 397 8.01 -2.16 22.12
N TRP A 398 6.92 -2.82 22.51
CA TRP A 398 6.77 -4.27 22.38
C TRP A 398 6.85 -4.70 20.91
N MET A 399 6.18 -3.99 20.01
CA MET A 399 6.20 -4.26 18.57
C MET A 399 7.61 -4.14 17.97
N GLN A 400 8.45 -3.23 18.48
CA GLN A 400 9.80 -2.99 17.98
C GLN A 400 10.88 -3.90 18.61
N LYS A 401 10.52 -4.84 19.47
CA LYS A 401 11.46 -5.88 19.93
C LYS A 401 11.89 -6.75 18.75
N PRO A 402 13.19 -7.14 18.64
CA PRO A 402 13.70 -7.94 17.52
C PRO A 402 12.88 -9.21 17.25
N GLU A 403 12.49 -9.93 18.31
CA GLU A 403 11.66 -11.15 18.21
C GLU A 403 10.26 -10.87 17.66
N ASN A 404 9.67 -9.72 17.98
CA ASN A 404 8.34 -9.33 17.49
C ASN A 404 8.41 -8.76 16.07
N ILE A 405 9.46 -8.05 15.70
CA ILE A 405 9.71 -7.66 14.31
C ILE A 405 9.82 -8.93 13.44
N GLN A 406 10.62 -9.93 13.87
CA GLN A 406 10.75 -11.18 13.13
C GLN A 406 9.40 -11.90 12.99
N LYS A 407 8.69 -12.07 14.10
CA LYS A 407 7.43 -12.83 14.15
C LYS A 407 6.29 -12.17 13.41
N TYR A 408 6.12 -10.85 13.56
CA TYR A 408 4.94 -10.15 13.02
C TYR A 408 5.24 -9.42 11.72
N ILE A 409 6.27 -8.56 11.67
CA ILE A 409 6.53 -7.76 10.48
C ILE A 409 7.06 -8.65 9.34
N ILE A 410 8.06 -9.48 9.62
CA ILE A 410 8.72 -10.30 8.59
C ILE A 410 7.90 -11.55 8.25
N GLU A 411 7.54 -12.37 9.25
CA GLU A 411 6.93 -13.67 8.99
C GLU A 411 5.42 -13.61 8.81
N SER A 412 4.72 -12.78 9.62
CA SER A 412 3.27 -12.75 9.62
C SER A 412 2.70 -11.77 8.58
N PHE A 413 3.29 -10.57 8.45
CA PHE A 413 2.88 -9.57 7.45
C PHE A 413 3.64 -9.69 6.14
N GLU A 414 4.67 -10.56 6.10
CA GLU A 414 5.55 -10.77 4.94
C GLU A 414 6.18 -9.47 4.41
N ALA A 415 6.49 -8.55 5.32
CA ALA A 415 6.93 -7.19 5.02
C ALA A 415 8.40 -6.95 5.38
N VAL A 416 8.97 -5.87 4.88
CA VAL A 416 10.34 -5.43 5.19
C VAL A 416 10.26 -4.47 6.38
N PRO A 417 10.95 -4.73 7.52
CA PRO A 417 11.03 -3.77 8.62
C PRO A 417 11.89 -2.56 8.22
N PHE A 418 11.65 -1.40 8.83
CA PHE A 418 12.51 -0.22 8.60
C PHE A 418 13.92 -0.37 9.19
N HIS A 419 14.11 -1.34 10.05
CA HIS A 419 15.38 -1.81 10.58
C HIS A 419 15.58 -3.29 10.31
N VAL A 420 16.61 -3.64 9.56
CA VAL A 420 17.07 -5.03 9.41
C VAL A 420 18.30 -5.23 10.29
N ASN A 421 18.18 -6.04 11.35
CA ASN A 421 19.28 -6.40 12.24
C ASN A 421 19.93 -7.73 11.84
N SER A 422 21.21 -7.90 12.21
CA SER A 422 21.94 -9.15 12.00
C SER A 422 21.33 -10.33 12.79
N GLY A 423 20.45 -11.08 12.24
CA GLY A 423 19.73 -12.19 12.90
C GLY A 423 18.28 -12.26 12.42
N MET A 424 17.80 -11.25 11.72
CA MET A 424 16.52 -11.30 11.02
C MET A 424 16.68 -12.03 9.69
N THR A 425 15.69 -12.88 9.36
CA THR A 425 15.68 -13.68 8.14
C THR A 425 14.42 -13.34 7.35
N ILE A 426 14.60 -12.74 6.18
CA ILE A 426 13.52 -12.44 5.23
C ILE A 426 13.51 -13.55 4.18
N ASN A 427 12.39 -14.27 4.05
CA ASN A 427 12.24 -15.40 3.13
C ASN A 427 11.23 -15.14 2.01
N ASN A 428 10.44 -14.08 2.11
CA ASN A 428 9.47 -13.73 1.08
C ASN A 428 10.20 -13.16 -0.14
N SER A 429 9.94 -13.73 -1.32
CA SER A 429 10.66 -13.35 -2.56
C SER A 429 10.40 -11.91 -2.99
N LEU A 430 9.20 -11.38 -2.76
CA LEU A 430 8.88 -9.97 -3.05
C LEU A 430 9.64 -9.02 -2.12
N SER A 431 9.74 -9.35 -0.84
CA SER A 431 10.54 -8.58 0.12
C SER A 431 12.04 -8.66 -0.20
N LEU A 432 12.54 -9.84 -0.61
CA LEU A 432 13.92 -9.99 -1.11
C LEU A 432 14.16 -9.18 -2.38
N SER A 433 13.18 -9.13 -3.29
CA SER A 433 13.27 -8.31 -4.50
C SER A 433 13.37 -6.81 -4.17
N ILE A 434 12.63 -6.31 -3.17
CA ILE A 434 12.77 -4.92 -2.69
C ILE A 434 14.17 -4.66 -2.17
N MET A 435 14.71 -5.57 -1.36
CA MET A 435 16.08 -5.44 -0.82
C MET A 435 17.12 -5.44 -1.95
N GLU A 436 16.95 -6.26 -2.99
CA GLU A 436 17.82 -6.25 -4.18
C GLU A 436 17.84 -4.85 -4.83
N TYR A 437 16.68 -4.23 -5.04
CA TYR A 437 16.61 -2.86 -5.58
C TYR A 437 17.23 -1.81 -4.66
N MET A 438 17.07 -1.96 -3.34
CA MET A 438 17.71 -1.07 -2.36
C MET A 438 19.25 -1.19 -2.39
N GLU A 439 19.79 -2.41 -2.46
CA GLU A 439 21.23 -2.68 -2.54
C GLU A 439 21.83 -2.17 -3.86
N GLU A 440 21.08 -2.29 -4.96
CA GLU A 440 21.48 -1.76 -6.28
C GLU A 440 21.31 -0.24 -6.40
N ASN A 441 20.80 0.46 -5.37
CA ASN A 441 20.43 1.87 -5.39
C ASN A 441 19.45 2.23 -6.53
N ARG A 442 18.54 1.32 -6.85
CA ARG A 442 17.49 1.44 -7.88
C ARG A 442 16.12 1.63 -7.25
N THR A 443 16.04 2.64 -6.39
CA THR A 443 14.79 2.97 -5.73
C THR A 443 14.32 4.38 -6.09
N LEU A 444 13.00 4.55 -6.07
CA LEU A 444 12.29 5.82 -6.10
C LEU A 444 11.61 6.05 -4.76
N SER A 445 11.32 7.31 -4.45
CA SER A 445 10.54 7.65 -3.28
C SER A 445 9.02 7.71 -3.59
N ALA A 446 8.25 8.21 -2.62
CA ALA A 446 6.81 8.42 -2.76
C ALA A 446 6.44 9.91 -2.69
N PRO A 447 6.89 10.78 -3.63
CA PRO A 447 6.59 12.20 -3.60
C PRO A 447 5.10 12.53 -3.69
N TYR A 448 4.23 11.60 -4.14
CA TYR A 448 2.78 11.81 -4.10
C TYR A 448 2.24 11.99 -2.67
N HIS A 449 2.97 11.54 -1.63
CA HIS A 449 2.64 11.83 -0.23
C HIS A 449 2.79 13.32 0.14
N GLY A 450 3.48 14.11 -0.68
CA GLY A 450 3.58 15.56 -0.53
C GLY A 450 2.53 16.34 -1.34
N ALA A 451 1.72 15.65 -2.14
CA ALA A 451 0.57 16.26 -2.80
C ALA A 451 -0.55 16.57 -1.79
N PRO A 452 -1.48 17.49 -2.10
CA PRO A 452 -2.62 17.73 -1.24
C PRO A 452 -3.40 16.45 -0.93
N ASN A 453 -3.83 16.30 0.33
CA ASN A 453 -4.59 15.13 0.76
C ASN A 453 -5.80 14.89 -0.18
N THR A 454 -6.06 13.64 -0.51
CA THR A 454 -7.10 13.17 -1.46
C THR A 454 -6.89 13.55 -2.94
N TRP A 455 -5.88 14.39 -3.29
CA TRP A 455 -5.66 14.79 -4.68
C TRP A 455 -5.42 13.60 -5.62
N SER A 456 -4.58 12.68 -5.21
CA SER A 456 -4.10 11.59 -6.08
C SER A 456 -5.20 10.58 -6.38
N SER A 457 -5.72 9.85 -5.41
CA SER A 457 -6.73 8.82 -5.67
C SER A 457 -8.15 9.38 -5.80
N GLU A 458 -8.58 10.27 -4.88
CA GLU A 458 -9.97 10.71 -4.82
C GLU A 458 -10.32 11.81 -5.83
N VAL A 459 -9.32 12.54 -6.34
CA VAL A 459 -9.55 13.56 -7.38
C VAL A 459 -9.06 13.07 -8.74
N VAL A 460 -7.76 12.78 -8.90
CA VAL A 460 -7.21 12.35 -10.20
C VAL A 460 -7.64 10.92 -10.55
N GLY A 461 -7.49 9.98 -9.62
CA GLY A 461 -7.89 8.59 -9.83
C GLY A 461 -9.39 8.45 -10.12
N LYS A 462 -10.24 9.21 -9.41
CA LYS A 462 -11.68 9.25 -9.68
C LYS A 462 -12.01 9.81 -11.07
N GLU A 463 -11.37 10.89 -11.47
CA GLU A 463 -11.55 11.47 -12.82
C GLU A 463 -11.21 10.45 -13.92
N LEU A 464 -10.08 9.73 -13.74
CA LEU A 464 -9.66 8.68 -14.68
C LEU A 464 -10.65 7.52 -14.72
N MET A 465 -11.11 7.07 -13.57
CA MET A 465 -12.09 5.99 -13.48
C MET A 465 -13.39 6.33 -14.18
N GLU A 466 -13.94 7.53 -13.92
CA GLU A 466 -15.25 7.91 -14.41
C GLU A 466 -15.27 8.31 -15.89
N LYS A 467 -14.20 8.95 -16.39
CA LYS A 467 -14.20 9.54 -17.74
C LYS A 467 -13.32 8.84 -18.77
N TYR A 468 -12.26 8.18 -18.32
CA TYR A 468 -11.25 7.67 -19.24
C TYR A 468 -11.18 6.15 -19.29
N LEU A 469 -11.15 5.45 -18.15
CA LEU A 469 -11.02 3.98 -18.14
C LEU A 469 -12.22 3.26 -18.79
N THR A 470 -13.35 3.93 -18.93
CA THR A 470 -14.54 3.41 -19.64
C THR A 470 -14.53 3.74 -21.14
N LYS A 471 -13.62 4.62 -21.59
CA LYS A 471 -13.50 5.07 -22.97
C LYS A 471 -12.59 4.12 -23.75
N ALA A 472 -13.08 3.53 -24.84
CA ALA A 472 -12.35 2.51 -25.62
C ALA A 472 -11.00 3.01 -26.10
N GLU A 473 -10.96 4.22 -26.69
CA GLU A 473 -9.74 4.80 -27.23
C GLU A 473 -9.48 6.18 -26.63
N TRP A 474 -8.21 6.46 -26.31
CA TRP A 474 -7.74 7.78 -25.90
C TRP A 474 -6.96 8.43 -27.04
N THR A 475 -6.98 9.75 -27.09
CA THR A 475 -6.27 10.60 -28.07
C THR A 475 -5.20 11.42 -27.36
N GLU A 476 -4.29 12.03 -28.14
CA GLU A 476 -3.31 13.00 -27.59
C GLU A 476 -3.97 14.08 -26.76
N ALA A 477 -5.14 14.58 -27.21
CA ALA A 477 -5.91 15.57 -26.44
C ALA A 477 -6.43 15.03 -25.11
N ASP A 478 -6.69 13.72 -24.98
CA ASP A 478 -7.06 13.11 -23.71
C ASP A 478 -5.87 13.06 -22.74
N TYR A 479 -4.67 12.73 -23.22
CA TYR A 479 -3.45 12.72 -22.42
C TYR A 479 -3.14 14.14 -21.86
N GLU A 480 -3.23 15.13 -22.72
CA GLU A 480 -3.06 16.54 -22.31
C GLU A 480 -4.12 16.98 -21.31
N ALA A 481 -5.39 16.64 -21.53
CA ALA A 481 -6.49 16.98 -20.62
C ALA A 481 -6.33 16.33 -19.24
N ILE A 482 -5.87 15.08 -19.16
CA ILE A 482 -5.55 14.40 -17.91
C ILE A 482 -4.43 15.14 -17.17
N ALA A 483 -3.36 15.49 -17.87
CA ALA A 483 -2.22 16.21 -17.29
C ALA A 483 -2.63 17.58 -16.76
N ASP A 484 -3.36 18.36 -17.57
CA ASP A 484 -3.82 19.70 -17.20
C ASP A 484 -4.79 19.64 -16.01
N PHE A 485 -5.73 18.70 -15.99
CA PHE A 485 -6.63 18.46 -14.85
C PHE A 485 -5.86 18.18 -13.56
N ALA A 486 -4.91 17.24 -13.59
CA ALA A 486 -4.13 16.87 -12.42
C ALA A 486 -3.36 18.06 -11.83
N ILE A 487 -2.71 18.87 -12.68
CA ILE A 487 -1.96 20.07 -12.27
C ILE A 487 -2.89 21.13 -11.69
N GLU A 488 -4.00 21.45 -12.37
CA GLU A 488 -4.94 22.46 -11.91
C GLU A 488 -5.54 22.09 -10.55
N LYS A 489 -5.90 20.82 -10.35
CA LYS A 489 -6.41 20.34 -9.07
C LYS A 489 -5.37 20.40 -7.97
N TRP A 490 -4.11 20.04 -8.24
CA TRP A 490 -3.02 20.18 -7.25
C TRP A 490 -2.91 21.64 -6.78
N LYS A 491 -2.80 22.59 -7.73
CA LYS A 491 -2.69 24.03 -7.42
C LYS A 491 -3.91 24.57 -6.66
N GLN A 492 -5.12 24.16 -7.06
CA GLN A 492 -6.36 24.59 -6.40
C GLN A 492 -6.41 24.11 -4.96
N MET A 493 -6.15 22.82 -4.73
CA MET A 493 -6.20 22.24 -3.39
C MET A 493 -5.10 22.79 -2.47
N LYS A 494 -3.89 23.01 -3.01
CA LYS A 494 -2.77 23.61 -2.26
C LYS A 494 -3.04 25.06 -1.84
N ASN A 495 -3.86 25.81 -2.60
CA ASN A 495 -4.21 27.20 -2.23
C ASN A 495 -5.35 27.27 -1.21
N ASN A 496 -6.12 26.21 -1.02
CA ASN A 496 -7.30 26.17 -0.15
C ASN A 496 -7.01 25.49 1.21
N GLY A 497 -5.83 24.91 1.39
CA GLY A 497 -5.31 24.35 2.63
C GLY A 497 -4.18 25.23 3.16
#